data_f909fd07ddad9288e573d0621627f330
#
_entry.id   f909fd07ddad9288e573d0621627f330
#
_cell.length_a   1.000
_cell.length_b   1.000
_cell.length_c   1.000
_cell.angle_alpha   90.00
_cell.angle_beta   90.00
_cell.angle_gamma   90.00
#
_symmetry.space_group_name_H-M   'P 1'
#
loop_
_entity.id
_entity.type
_entity.pdbx_description
1 polymer ?
#
loop_
_entity_poly.entity_id
_entity_poly.type
_entity_poly.pdbx_seq_one_letter_code
_entity_poly.pdbx_strand_id
1 'polypeptide(L)'
;IIDGIGFICTCLWRQQKKSSRYLNETIAWYEEHYELNRRPIKRVGGKGDFSLPDRYIHEGRYYVGEAGGLQDFMWGFGMRYAITSGVLAAHSIMERCDYEKEIRGRLVPLVRASAINRFLMNRVSNRGFKMVATHWVRDEKRHGDGLHFMKWVYQPGIFRRALWPVVKFAMLRRKQLKDGRMVSRMPFRKSLSRDVWEPSARAIEIGEEWKSIQRGGGQTSFAENEA
;
A
#
# COMPACT_ATOMS: atom_id res chain seq x y z
N ILE A 1 -0.33 13.26 12.04
CA ILE A 1 0.81 13.84 12.77
C ILE A 1 0.75 13.31 14.19
N ILE A 2 1.85 12.75 14.69
CA ILE A 2 1.97 12.25 16.06
C ILE A 2 3.23 12.92 16.62
N ASP A 3 3.11 13.59 17.78
CA ASP A 3 4.19 14.30 18.46
C ASP A 3 4.98 15.27 17.54
N GLY A 4 4.26 15.99 16.68
CA GLY A 4 4.86 16.89 15.72
C GLY A 4 5.52 16.21 14.51
N ILE A 5 5.56 14.87 14.46
CA ILE A 5 6.10 14.11 13.33
C ILE A 5 4.96 13.73 12.38
N GLY A 6 5.08 14.10 11.12
CA GLY A 6 4.11 13.77 10.08
C GLY A 6 4.74 13.03 8.92
N PHE A 7 3.89 12.39 8.13
CA PHE A 7 4.29 11.73 6.90
C PHE A 7 3.53 12.34 5.72
N ILE A 8 4.25 12.72 4.68
CA ILE A 8 3.70 13.02 3.36
C ILE A 8 4.15 11.91 2.44
N CYS A 9 3.21 11.21 1.83
CA CYS A 9 3.54 10.10 0.93
C CYS A 9 2.67 10.12 -0.32
N THR A 10 3.19 9.53 -1.39
CA THR A 10 2.45 9.23 -2.60
C THR A 10 2.49 7.73 -2.88
N CYS A 11 1.34 7.15 -3.16
CA CYS A 11 1.22 5.75 -3.52
C CYS A 11 0.87 5.64 -5.01
N LEU A 12 1.82 5.15 -5.81
CA LEU A 12 1.68 5.10 -7.26
C LEU A 12 1.50 3.67 -7.73
N TRP A 13 0.37 3.43 -8.39
CA TRP A 13 0.11 2.18 -9.09
C TRP A 13 0.78 2.10 -10.47
N ARG A 14 0.87 3.23 -11.15
CA ARG A 14 1.49 3.40 -12.47
C ARG A 14 2.55 4.47 -12.39
N GLN A 15 3.43 4.52 -13.38
CA GLN A 15 4.46 5.56 -13.49
C GLN A 15 5.40 5.62 -12.27
N GLN A 16 5.73 4.48 -11.67
CA GLN A 16 6.57 4.40 -10.47
C GLN A 16 7.93 5.10 -10.61
N LYS A 17 8.46 5.22 -11.83
CA LYS A 17 9.68 5.98 -12.11
C LYS A 17 9.52 7.49 -11.84
N LYS A 18 8.28 8.00 -11.79
CA LYS A 18 7.94 9.39 -11.51
C LYS A 18 7.55 9.61 -10.03
N SER A 19 7.86 8.66 -9.14
CA SER A 19 7.45 8.74 -7.72
C SER A 19 7.97 9.99 -7.02
N SER A 20 9.24 10.35 -7.25
CA SER A 20 9.84 11.56 -6.68
C SER A 20 9.15 12.83 -7.17
N ARG A 21 8.77 12.86 -8.43
CA ARG A 21 7.99 13.97 -9.02
C ARG A 21 6.68 14.17 -8.27
N TYR A 22 5.84 13.11 -8.23
CA TYR A 22 4.53 13.21 -7.59
C TYR A 22 4.62 13.52 -6.10
N LEU A 23 5.66 13.02 -5.42
CA LEU A 23 5.91 13.38 -4.04
C LEU A 23 6.23 14.87 -3.90
N ASN A 24 7.11 15.42 -4.73
CA ASN A 24 7.45 16.83 -4.70
C ASN A 24 6.25 17.73 -5.04
N GLU A 25 5.44 17.36 -6.04
CA GLU A 25 4.20 18.06 -6.36
C GLU A 25 3.20 18.02 -5.19
N THR A 26 3.09 16.90 -4.51
CA THR A 26 2.24 16.76 -3.31
C THR A 26 2.75 17.64 -2.18
N ILE A 27 4.04 17.65 -1.93
CA ILE A 27 4.66 18.52 -0.92
C ILE A 27 4.42 19.98 -1.25
N ALA A 28 4.68 20.40 -2.48
CA ALA A 28 4.49 21.79 -2.92
C ALA A 28 3.03 22.23 -2.75
N TRP A 29 2.08 21.35 -3.09
CA TRP A 29 0.65 21.63 -2.88
C TRP A 29 0.32 21.85 -1.40
N TYR A 30 0.86 21.02 -0.50
CA TYR A 30 0.64 21.20 0.94
C TYR A 30 1.28 22.48 1.47
N GLU A 31 2.46 22.87 0.98
CA GLU A 31 3.15 24.10 1.36
C GLU A 31 2.41 25.35 0.88
N GLU A 32 1.75 25.27 -0.28
CA GLU A 32 0.93 26.36 -0.82
C GLU A 32 -0.38 26.58 -0.03
N HIS A 33 -0.99 25.50 0.49
CA HIS A 33 -2.32 25.55 1.09
C HIS A 33 -2.31 25.53 2.63
N TYR A 34 -1.18 25.21 3.24
CA TYR A 34 -1.04 25.11 4.69
C TYR A 34 0.30 25.67 5.13
N GLU A 35 0.32 26.36 6.27
CA GLU A 35 1.55 26.80 6.91
C GLU A 35 2.31 25.60 7.50
N LEU A 36 3.07 24.90 6.67
CA LEU A 36 3.89 23.78 7.10
C LEU A 36 5.28 24.26 7.47
N ASN A 37 5.53 24.47 8.76
CA ASN A 37 6.89 24.67 9.29
C ASN A 37 7.57 23.30 9.43
N ARG A 38 8.00 22.73 8.29
CA ARG A 38 8.56 21.39 8.27
C ARG A 38 10.09 21.37 8.33
N ARG A 39 10.60 20.47 9.15
CA ARG A 39 12.01 20.06 9.09
C ARG A 39 12.03 18.63 8.54
N PRO A 40 12.47 18.40 7.29
CA PRO A 40 12.50 17.04 6.74
C PRO A 40 13.53 16.19 7.49
N ILE A 41 13.07 15.06 8.04
CA ILE A 41 13.93 14.13 8.80
C ILE A 41 14.50 13.07 7.86
N LYS A 42 13.64 12.43 7.06
CA LYS A 42 14.05 11.32 6.20
C LYS A 42 13.12 11.19 5.00
N ARG A 43 13.70 10.87 3.84
CA ARG A 43 12.98 10.44 2.66
C ARG A 43 13.16 8.94 2.48
N VAL A 44 12.04 8.22 2.40
CA VAL A 44 12.02 6.78 2.19
C VAL A 44 11.08 6.44 1.05
N GLY A 45 11.36 5.36 0.36
CA GLY A 45 10.52 4.84 -0.70
C GLY A 45 10.72 3.35 -0.86
N GLY A 46 9.69 2.69 -1.35
CA GLY A 46 9.71 1.25 -1.59
C GLY A 46 8.85 0.89 -2.78
N LYS A 47 9.01 -0.34 -3.24
CA LYS A 47 8.21 -0.93 -4.29
C LYS A 47 7.53 -2.17 -3.75
N GLY A 48 6.21 -2.11 -3.60
CA GLY A 48 5.40 -3.25 -3.21
C GLY A 48 5.08 -4.16 -4.40
N ASP A 49 4.88 -5.43 -4.13
CA ASP A 49 4.48 -6.43 -5.12
C ASP A 49 3.10 -7.01 -4.77
N PHE A 50 2.13 -6.75 -5.64
CA PHE A 50 0.77 -7.24 -5.47
C PHE A 50 0.64 -8.63 -6.10
N SER A 51 0.76 -9.65 -5.27
CA SER A 51 0.67 -11.05 -5.66
C SER A 51 -0.23 -11.84 -4.72
N LEU A 52 -0.80 -12.94 -5.21
CA LEU A 52 -1.53 -13.92 -4.44
C LEU A 52 -0.92 -15.28 -4.74
N PRO A 53 -0.20 -15.88 -3.80
CA PRO A 53 0.38 -17.20 -3.98
C PRO A 53 -0.69 -18.28 -3.91
N ASP A 54 -0.41 -19.40 -4.57
CA ASP A 54 -1.27 -20.59 -4.48
C ASP A 54 -1.09 -21.31 -3.13
N ARG A 55 0.07 -21.13 -2.47
CA ARG A 55 0.40 -21.69 -1.14
C ARG A 55 1.12 -20.66 -0.28
N TYR A 56 0.88 -20.71 1.02
CA TYR A 56 1.51 -19.85 2.02
C TYR A 56 2.62 -20.56 2.81
N ILE A 57 2.71 -21.89 2.64
CA ILE A 57 3.88 -22.69 3.05
C ILE A 57 4.45 -23.33 1.79
N HIS A 58 5.76 -23.23 1.60
CA HIS A 58 6.48 -23.82 0.49
C HIS A 58 7.85 -24.29 0.97
N GLU A 59 8.17 -25.57 0.76
CA GLU A 59 9.42 -26.21 1.22
C GLU A 59 9.69 -25.97 2.72
N GLY A 60 8.68 -26.12 3.56
CA GLY A 60 8.77 -25.91 5.01
C GLY A 60 8.90 -24.46 5.45
N ARG A 61 8.89 -23.48 4.52
CA ARG A 61 9.00 -22.05 4.81
C ARG A 61 7.64 -21.39 4.86
N TYR A 62 7.39 -20.61 5.91
CA TYR A 62 6.18 -19.82 6.08
C TYR A 62 6.36 -18.44 5.40
N TYR A 63 5.43 -18.07 4.52
CA TYR A 63 5.44 -16.77 3.86
C TYR A 63 4.42 -15.85 4.53
N VAL A 64 4.92 -14.82 5.21
CA VAL A 64 4.14 -13.87 5.98
C VAL A 64 4.11 -12.49 5.33
N GLY A 65 3.11 -11.67 5.65
CA GLY A 65 2.99 -10.29 5.16
C GLY A 65 3.10 -10.20 3.64
N GLU A 66 3.86 -9.23 3.16
CA GLU A 66 4.04 -8.96 1.72
C GLU A 66 4.70 -10.14 0.99
N ALA A 67 5.63 -10.86 1.62
CA ALA A 67 6.23 -12.06 1.04
C ALA A 67 5.20 -13.16 0.76
N GLY A 68 4.11 -13.22 1.55
CA GLY A 68 2.92 -14.04 1.31
C GLY A 68 1.87 -13.38 0.44
N GLY A 69 2.15 -12.20 -0.15
CA GLY A 69 1.15 -11.44 -0.92
C GLY A 69 0.00 -10.91 -0.05
N LEU A 70 0.20 -10.86 1.26
CA LEU A 70 -0.80 -10.43 2.24
C LEU A 70 -0.69 -8.93 2.47
N GLN A 71 -1.25 -8.17 1.55
CA GLN A 71 -1.36 -6.71 1.66
C GLN A 71 -2.62 -6.22 0.94
N ASP A 72 -3.02 -5.00 1.27
CA ASP A 72 -4.17 -4.37 0.64
C ASP A 72 -3.84 -3.92 -0.79
N PHE A 73 -4.57 -4.41 -1.77
CA PHE A 73 -4.41 -4.05 -3.18
C PHE A 73 -4.90 -2.63 -3.49
N MET A 74 -5.72 -2.04 -2.63
CA MET A 74 -6.28 -0.71 -2.86
C MET A 74 -5.27 0.39 -2.56
N TRP A 75 -4.68 0.35 -1.35
CA TRP A 75 -3.82 1.40 -0.80
C TRP A 75 -2.39 0.92 -0.50
N GLY A 76 -2.14 -0.38 -0.55
CA GLY A 76 -0.83 -0.96 -0.23
C GLY A 76 -0.57 -1.13 1.26
N PHE A 77 -1.58 -0.97 2.12
CA PHE A 77 -1.40 -1.17 3.57
C PHE A 77 -1.18 -2.65 3.89
N GLY A 78 -0.06 -2.95 4.55
CA GLY A 78 0.36 -4.32 4.83
C GLY A 78 0.55 -4.64 6.30
N MET A 79 0.68 -3.64 7.19
CA MET A 79 1.09 -3.84 8.58
C MET A 79 0.17 -4.82 9.32
N ARG A 80 -1.15 -4.63 9.26
CA ARG A 80 -2.11 -5.54 9.90
C ARG A 80 -1.97 -6.97 9.37
N TYR A 81 -1.81 -7.14 8.09
CA TYR A 81 -1.63 -8.45 7.47
C TYR A 81 -0.31 -9.09 7.90
N ALA A 82 0.77 -8.31 7.96
CA ALA A 82 2.08 -8.79 8.37
C ALA A 82 2.07 -9.28 9.83
N ILE A 83 1.52 -8.47 10.74
CA ILE A 83 1.41 -8.84 12.16
C ILE A 83 0.53 -10.08 12.32
N THR A 84 -0.68 -10.09 11.75
CA THR A 84 -1.61 -11.21 11.91
C THR A 84 -1.03 -12.51 11.33
N SER A 85 -0.44 -12.45 10.12
CA SER A 85 0.16 -13.64 9.51
C SER A 85 1.40 -14.12 10.27
N GLY A 86 2.20 -13.20 10.83
CA GLY A 86 3.33 -13.56 11.69
C GLY A 86 2.90 -14.32 12.95
N VAL A 87 1.85 -13.82 13.63
CA VAL A 87 1.27 -14.50 14.81
C VAL A 87 0.72 -15.88 14.45
N LEU A 88 -0.01 -15.98 13.33
CA LEU A 88 -0.55 -17.27 12.87
C LEU A 88 0.57 -18.25 12.47
N ALA A 89 1.65 -17.78 11.87
CA ALA A 89 2.82 -18.62 11.57
C ALA A 89 3.47 -19.14 12.86
N ALA A 90 3.66 -18.27 13.87
CA ALA A 90 4.19 -18.68 15.17
C ALA A 90 3.29 -19.72 15.86
N HIS A 91 1.97 -19.52 15.83
CA HIS A 91 1.03 -20.49 16.37
C HIS A 91 1.08 -21.84 15.63
N SER A 92 1.25 -21.81 14.31
CA SER A 92 1.35 -23.04 13.52
C SER A 92 2.65 -23.80 13.79
N ILE A 93 3.77 -23.07 13.97
CA ILE A 93 5.04 -23.68 14.37
C ILE A 93 4.92 -24.35 15.76
N MET A 94 4.10 -23.79 16.64
CA MET A 94 3.77 -24.38 17.95
C MET A 94 2.63 -25.41 17.89
N GLU A 95 2.26 -25.89 16.71
CA GLU A 95 1.20 -26.89 16.47
C GLU A 95 -0.19 -26.50 17.01
N ARG A 96 -0.45 -25.18 17.16
CA ARG A 96 -1.74 -24.67 17.69
C ARG A 96 -2.78 -24.40 16.62
N CYS A 97 -2.38 -24.30 15.37
CA CYS A 97 -3.29 -24.07 14.23
C CYS A 97 -2.67 -24.50 12.91
N ASP A 98 -3.53 -24.65 11.89
CA ASP A 98 -3.11 -24.83 10.50
C ASP A 98 -2.98 -23.46 9.82
N TYR A 99 -1.75 -23.06 9.52
CA TYR A 99 -1.44 -21.78 8.90
C TYR A 99 -2.16 -21.54 7.57
N GLU A 100 -2.13 -22.52 6.66
CA GLU A 100 -2.78 -22.41 5.35
C GLU A 100 -4.28 -22.15 5.49
N LYS A 101 -4.94 -22.90 6.37
CA LYS A 101 -6.37 -22.79 6.65
C LYS A 101 -6.71 -21.42 7.25
N GLU A 102 -5.94 -20.97 8.24
CA GLU A 102 -6.16 -19.70 8.90
C GLU A 102 -5.96 -18.52 7.95
N ILE A 103 -4.88 -18.51 7.16
CA ILE A 103 -4.62 -17.45 6.17
C ILE A 103 -5.75 -17.41 5.12
N ARG A 104 -6.14 -18.58 4.59
CA ARG A 104 -7.21 -18.67 3.59
C ARG A 104 -8.58 -18.27 4.13
N GLY A 105 -8.86 -18.57 5.38
CA GLY A 105 -10.10 -18.21 6.04
C GLY A 105 -10.19 -16.74 6.45
N ARG A 106 -9.13 -16.19 7.03
CA ARG A 106 -9.15 -14.87 7.67
C ARG A 106 -8.63 -13.73 6.79
N LEU A 107 -7.50 -13.93 6.11
CA LEU A 107 -6.81 -12.83 5.42
C LEU A 107 -7.07 -12.78 3.91
N VAL A 108 -7.07 -13.92 3.23
CA VAL A 108 -7.28 -13.98 1.78
C VAL A 108 -8.60 -13.36 1.33
N PRO A 109 -9.74 -13.54 2.02
CA PRO A 109 -10.98 -12.89 1.63
C PRO A 109 -10.89 -11.36 1.66
N LEU A 110 -10.17 -10.78 2.62
CA LEU A 110 -9.96 -9.33 2.72
C LEU A 110 -9.05 -8.83 1.58
N VAL A 111 -7.97 -9.54 1.28
CA VAL A 111 -7.07 -9.23 0.16
C VAL A 111 -7.82 -9.30 -1.17
N ARG A 112 -8.69 -10.30 -1.37
CA ARG A 112 -9.54 -10.41 -2.55
C ARG A 112 -10.53 -9.25 -2.65
N ALA A 113 -11.15 -8.86 -1.53
CA ALA A 113 -12.06 -7.72 -1.50
C ALA A 113 -11.34 -6.42 -1.90
N SER A 114 -10.13 -6.20 -1.40
CA SER A 114 -9.33 -5.02 -1.78
C SER A 114 -8.91 -5.03 -3.25
N ALA A 115 -8.58 -6.20 -3.81
CA ALA A 115 -8.28 -6.33 -5.24
C ALA A 115 -9.50 -6.01 -6.12
N ILE A 116 -10.69 -6.43 -5.70
CA ILE A 116 -11.94 -6.09 -6.39
C ILE A 116 -12.22 -4.58 -6.31
N ASN A 117 -12.06 -3.99 -5.14
CA ASN A 117 -12.20 -2.55 -4.97
C ASN A 117 -11.24 -1.79 -5.90
N ARG A 118 -9.98 -2.22 -5.97
CA ARG A 118 -8.99 -1.65 -6.90
C ARG A 118 -9.40 -1.80 -8.35
N PHE A 119 -9.93 -2.94 -8.74
CA PHE A 119 -10.43 -3.19 -10.09
C PHE A 119 -11.56 -2.22 -10.45
N LEU A 120 -12.51 -2.01 -9.55
CA LEU A 120 -13.62 -1.08 -9.74
C LEU A 120 -13.10 0.38 -9.80
N MET A 121 -12.27 0.78 -8.83
CA MET A 121 -11.69 2.14 -8.78
C MET A 121 -10.89 2.49 -10.04
N ASN A 122 -10.16 1.54 -10.60
CA ASN A 122 -9.44 1.77 -11.86
C ASN A 122 -10.35 2.04 -13.06
N ARG A 123 -11.66 1.76 -12.96
CA ARG A 123 -12.66 1.98 -14.02
C ARG A 123 -13.45 3.25 -13.84
N VAL A 124 -13.70 3.64 -12.61
CA VAL A 124 -14.54 4.82 -12.30
C VAL A 124 -13.77 6.12 -12.21
N SER A 125 -12.45 6.09 -12.35
CA SER A 125 -11.55 7.26 -12.39
C SER A 125 -11.80 8.28 -11.26
N ASN A 126 -11.58 9.57 -11.51
CA ASN A 126 -11.75 10.65 -10.52
C ASN A 126 -13.20 10.80 -10.02
N ARG A 127 -14.20 10.46 -10.86
CA ARG A 127 -15.60 10.48 -10.42
C ARG A 127 -15.87 9.46 -9.31
N GLY A 128 -15.26 8.27 -9.42
CA GLY A 128 -15.34 7.25 -8.39
C GLY A 128 -14.63 7.65 -7.11
N PHE A 129 -13.48 8.31 -7.19
CA PHE A 129 -12.80 8.87 -6.03
C PHE A 129 -13.66 9.89 -5.31
N LYS A 130 -14.26 10.84 -6.05
CA LYS A 130 -15.18 11.82 -5.48
C LYS A 130 -16.36 11.15 -4.79
N MET A 131 -16.94 10.11 -5.40
CA MET A 131 -18.04 9.34 -4.81
C MET A 131 -17.61 8.68 -3.49
N VAL A 132 -16.46 8.00 -3.47
CA VAL A 132 -15.91 7.35 -2.26
C VAL A 132 -15.64 8.38 -1.17
N ALA A 133 -14.97 9.49 -1.49
CA ALA A 133 -14.70 10.56 -0.54
C ALA A 133 -15.99 11.19 0.03
N THR A 134 -16.99 11.42 -0.81
CA THR A 134 -18.30 11.95 -0.38
C THR A 134 -19.00 10.98 0.57
N HIS A 135 -18.94 9.67 0.30
CA HIS A 135 -19.54 8.67 1.18
C HIS A 135 -18.79 8.57 2.51
N TRP A 136 -17.46 8.65 2.48
CA TRP A 136 -16.64 8.69 3.69
C TRP A 136 -17.02 9.87 4.58
N VAL A 137 -17.01 11.10 4.03
CA VAL A 137 -17.36 12.30 4.78
C VAL A 137 -18.79 12.25 5.33
N ARG A 138 -19.71 11.67 4.58
CA ARG A 138 -21.10 11.48 5.03
C ARG A 138 -21.20 10.47 6.18
N ASP A 139 -20.45 9.39 6.11
CA ASP A 139 -20.38 8.36 7.14
C ASP A 139 -19.77 8.92 8.42
N GLU A 140 -18.67 9.66 8.31
CA GLU A 140 -18.03 10.36 9.42
C GLU A 140 -18.98 11.36 10.10
N LYS A 141 -19.69 12.19 9.33
CA LYS A 141 -20.70 13.11 9.88
C LYS A 141 -21.85 12.40 10.59
N ARG A 142 -22.23 11.20 10.14
CA ARG A 142 -23.37 10.44 10.72
C ARG A 142 -22.97 9.65 11.97
N HIS A 143 -21.77 9.10 12.01
CA HIS A 143 -21.35 8.14 13.03
C HIS A 143 -20.15 8.62 13.88
N GLY A 144 -19.62 9.81 13.60
CA GLY A 144 -18.44 10.36 14.28
C GLY A 144 -17.10 9.79 13.78
N ASP A 145 -17.17 8.73 12.96
CA ASP A 145 -16.00 8.13 12.31
C ASP A 145 -16.37 7.54 10.93
N GLY A 146 -15.39 7.35 10.06
CA GLY A 146 -15.60 6.71 8.76
C GLY A 146 -15.51 5.17 8.79
N LEU A 147 -15.53 4.53 9.97
CA LEU A 147 -15.29 3.09 10.12
C LEU A 147 -16.41 2.23 9.54
N HIS A 148 -17.66 2.68 9.57
CA HIS A 148 -18.79 1.95 8.99
C HIS A 148 -18.62 1.79 7.50
N PHE A 149 -18.30 2.88 6.80
CA PHE A 149 -18.01 2.86 5.38
C PHE A 149 -16.80 1.97 5.06
N MET A 150 -15.72 2.08 5.84
CA MET A 150 -14.53 1.24 5.66
C MET A 150 -14.82 -0.24 5.88
N LYS A 151 -15.59 -0.60 6.93
CA LYS A 151 -16.03 -1.98 7.14
C LYS A 151 -16.78 -2.50 5.92
N TRP A 152 -17.73 -1.73 5.39
CA TRP A 152 -18.47 -2.11 4.20
C TRP A 152 -17.58 -2.27 2.97
N VAL A 153 -16.64 -1.35 2.75
CA VAL A 153 -15.68 -1.40 1.62
C VAL A 153 -14.82 -2.66 1.65
N TYR A 154 -14.37 -3.08 2.83
CA TYR A 154 -13.46 -4.22 2.97
C TYR A 154 -14.17 -5.56 3.29
N GLN A 155 -15.48 -5.54 3.51
CA GLN A 155 -16.22 -6.75 3.81
C GLN A 155 -16.30 -7.69 2.59
N PRO A 156 -15.90 -8.98 2.72
CA PRO A 156 -15.96 -9.94 1.63
C PRO A 156 -17.38 -10.50 1.42
N GLY A 157 -18.32 -9.62 1.01
CA GLY A 157 -19.72 -9.98 0.76
C GLY A 157 -19.91 -10.90 -0.47
N ILE A 158 -21.14 -11.41 -0.66
CA ILE A 158 -21.51 -12.33 -1.75
C ILE A 158 -21.17 -11.73 -3.12
N PHE A 159 -21.49 -10.47 -3.35
CA PHE A 159 -21.16 -9.77 -4.60
C PHE A 159 -19.66 -9.81 -4.94
N ARG A 160 -18.80 -9.55 -3.94
CA ARG A 160 -17.34 -9.60 -4.15
C ARG A 160 -16.86 -11.01 -4.42
N ARG A 161 -17.44 -12.03 -3.75
CA ARG A 161 -17.11 -13.44 -4.01
C ARG A 161 -17.46 -13.84 -5.45
N ALA A 162 -18.64 -13.44 -5.93
CA ALA A 162 -19.08 -13.70 -7.32
C ALA A 162 -18.20 -12.97 -8.36
N LEU A 163 -17.77 -11.74 -8.06
CA LEU A 163 -16.94 -10.95 -8.98
C LEU A 163 -15.46 -11.39 -9.03
N TRP A 164 -15.00 -12.12 -8.01
CA TRP A 164 -13.60 -12.51 -7.87
C TRP A 164 -13.00 -13.24 -9.09
N PRO A 165 -13.64 -14.23 -9.73
CA PRO A 165 -13.07 -14.90 -10.90
C PRO A 165 -12.77 -13.93 -12.05
N VAL A 166 -13.70 -13.01 -12.30
CA VAL A 166 -13.54 -11.96 -13.33
C VAL A 166 -12.36 -11.05 -13.02
N VAL A 167 -12.26 -10.59 -11.77
CA VAL A 167 -11.16 -9.72 -11.32
C VAL A 167 -9.83 -10.45 -11.38
N LYS A 168 -9.77 -11.69 -10.93
CA LYS A 168 -8.58 -12.53 -11.01
C LYS A 168 -8.10 -12.65 -12.46
N PHE A 169 -8.99 -12.97 -13.37
CA PHE A 169 -8.68 -13.08 -14.82
C PHE A 169 -8.22 -11.74 -15.41
N ALA A 170 -8.93 -10.65 -15.13
CA ALA A 170 -8.67 -9.35 -15.71
C ALA A 170 -7.42 -8.63 -15.17
N MET A 171 -7.10 -8.82 -13.89
CA MET A 171 -6.04 -8.09 -13.21
C MET A 171 -4.77 -8.90 -12.96
N LEU A 172 -4.89 -10.20 -12.72
CA LEU A 172 -3.78 -11.02 -12.28
C LEU A 172 -3.30 -11.94 -13.42
N ARG A 173 -1.99 -12.12 -13.48
CA ARG A 173 -1.36 -13.08 -14.38
C ARG A 173 -0.63 -14.14 -13.56
N ARG A 174 -0.85 -15.39 -13.89
CA ARG A 174 -0.15 -16.50 -13.25
C ARG A 174 1.32 -16.48 -13.64
N LYS A 175 2.21 -16.60 -12.67
CA LYS A 175 3.65 -16.56 -12.85
C LYS A 175 4.34 -17.44 -11.83
N GLN A 176 5.39 -18.14 -12.26
CA GLN A 176 6.29 -18.82 -11.36
C GLN A 176 7.39 -17.87 -10.91
N LEU A 177 7.67 -17.82 -9.63
CA LEU A 177 8.78 -17.10 -9.05
C LEU A 177 10.07 -17.91 -9.13
N LYS A 178 11.21 -17.27 -8.89
CA LYS A 178 12.53 -17.93 -8.91
C LYS A 178 12.68 -19.04 -7.85
N ASP A 179 11.94 -18.91 -6.75
CA ASP A 179 11.86 -19.90 -5.65
C ASP A 179 10.85 -21.05 -5.92
N GLY A 180 10.37 -21.18 -7.14
CA GLY A 180 9.44 -22.23 -7.55
C GLY A 180 7.97 -21.98 -7.22
N ARG A 181 7.64 -20.97 -6.40
CA ARG A 181 6.25 -20.67 -6.04
C ARG A 181 5.44 -20.18 -7.23
N MET A 182 4.21 -20.65 -7.33
CA MET A 182 3.22 -20.14 -8.27
C MET A 182 2.43 -19.01 -7.63
N VAL A 183 2.39 -17.88 -8.30
CA VAL A 183 1.66 -16.69 -7.84
C VAL A 183 0.79 -16.11 -8.96
N SER A 184 -0.34 -15.55 -8.57
CA SER A 184 -1.16 -14.69 -9.42
C SER A 184 -0.76 -13.24 -9.14
N ARG A 185 0.01 -12.64 -10.02
CA ARG A 185 0.62 -11.32 -9.83
C ARG A 185 -0.02 -10.27 -10.72
N MET A 186 -0.18 -9.07 -10.20
CA MET A 186 -0.60 -7.94 -11.00
C MET A 186 0.56 -7.46 -11.88
N PRO A 187 0.40 -7.48 -13.23
CA PRO A 187 1.47 -7.09 -14.10
C PRO A 187 1.74 -5.59 -14.00
N PHE A 188 3.01 -5.22 -13.82
CA PHE A 188 3.42 -3.84 -13.99
C PHE A 188 3.39 -3.51 -15.49
N ARG A 189 2.50 -2.64 -15.91
CA ARG A 189 2.58 -2.05 -17.24
C ARG A 189 3.79 -1.12 -17.27
N LYS A 190 4.73 -1.37 -18.17
CA LYS A 190 5.73 -0.37 -18.55
C LYS A 190 4.96 0.86 -19.00
N SER A 191 5.24 2.01 -18.41
CA SER A 191 4.68 3.27 -18.90
C SER A 191 5.17 3.48 -20.32
N LEU A 192 4.24 3.49 -21.28
CA LEU A 192 4.53 3.80 -22.68
C LEU A 192 4.57 5.31 -22.92
N SER A 193 4.27 6.13 -21.92
CA SER A 193 4.32 7.57 -22.11
C SER A 193 5.77 8.04 -22.12
N ARG A 194 6.21 8.47 -23.26
CA ARG A 194 7.42 9.29 -23.46
C ARG A 194 7.18 10.75 -23.08
N ASP A 195 6.24 11.03 -22.18
CA ASP A 195 6.01 12.39 -21.73
C ASP A 195 7.29 12.89 -21.07
N VAL A 196 8.02 13.70 -21.80
CA VAL A 196 9.11 14.52 -21.27
C VAL A 196 8.40 15.51 -20.36
N TRP A 197 8.44 15.23 -19.07
CA TRP A 197 7.93 16.16 -18.08
C TRP A 197 9.12 16.91 -17.46
N GLU A 198 9.04 18.20 -17.52
CA GLU A 198 9.94 19.09 -16.79
C GLU A 198 9.31 19.43 -15.45
N PRO A 199 10.01 19.16 -14.33
CA PRO A 199 9.50 19.53 -13.01
C PRO A 199 9.32 21.05 -12.94
N SER A 200 8.29 21.49 -12.22
CA SER A 200 8.18 22.92 -11.89
C SER A 200 9.42 23.38 -11.13
N ALA A 201 9.76 24.66 -11.22
CA ALA A 201 10.90 25.25 -10.49
C ALA A 201 10.83 24.89 -8.99
N ARG A 202 9.64 24.97 -8.40
CA ARG A 202 9.39 24.61 -6.99
C ARG A 202 9.68 23.12 -6.70
N ALA A 203 9.30 22.21 -7.59
CA ALA A 203 9.57 20.80 -7.41
C ALA A 203 11.07 20.45 -7.53
N ILE A 204 11.81 21.21 -8.34
CA ILE A 204 13.28 21.11 -8.46
C ILE A 204 13.93 21.57 -7.15
N GLU A 205 13.55 22.75 -6.67
CA GLU A 205 14.05 23.34 -5.43
C GLU A 205 13.88 22.40 -4.23
N ILE A 206 12.68 21.85 -4.05
CA ILE A 206 12.40 20.87 -3.00
C ILE A 206 13.27 19.60 -3.19
N GLY A 207 13.49 19.17 -4.41
CA GLY A 207 14.34 18.04 -4.72
C GLY A 207 15.81 18.26 -4.34
N GLU A 208 16.34 19.46 -4.57
CA GLU A 208 17.71 19.84 -4.20
C GLU A 208 17.87 20.02 -2.68
N GLU A 209 16.88 20.62 -2.00
CA GLU A 209 16.84 20.70 -0.54
C GLU A 209 16.96 19.32 0.10
N TRP A 210 16.20 18.32 -0.40
CA TRP A 210 16.29 16.94 0.07
C TRP A 210 17.67 16.32 -0.14
N LYS A 211 18.32 16.59 -1.29
CA LYS A 211 19.67 16.11 -1.56
C LYS A 211 20.69 16.73 -0.62
N SER A 212 20.54 18.01 -0.30
CA SER A 212 21.44 18.71 0.62
C SER A 212 21.34 18.14 2.05
N ILE A 213 20.14 17.86 2.52
CA ILE A 213 19.88 17.23 3.82
C ILE A 213 20.48 15.84 3.89
N GLN A 214 20.33 15.03 2.83
CA GLN A 214 20.92 13.69 2.79
C GLN A 214 22.46 13.71 2.80
N ARG A 215 23.10 14.73 2.20
CA ARG A 215 24.56 14.89 2.20
C ARG A 215 25.09 15.46 3.50
N GLY A 216 24.32 16.34 4.17
CA GLY A 216 24.71 16.96 5.44
C GLY A 216 24.34 16.14 6.68
N GLY A 217 23.46 15.16 6.56
CA GLY A 217 22.94 14.33 7.66
C GLY A 217 23.75 13.07 7.99
N GLY A 218 24.95 12.95 7.48
CA GLY A 218 25.86 11.88 7.87
C GLY A 218 26.54 12.15 9.21
N GLN A 219 25.80 12.21 10.30
CA GLN A 219 26.20 12.00 11.70
C GLN A 219 25.28 12.79 12.65
N THR A 220 24.13 12.26 12.94
CA THR A 220 23.54 12.45 14.25
C THR A 220 23.47 11.07 14.87
N SER A 221 24.47 10.81 15.71
CA SER A 221 24.52 9.71 16.65
C SER A 221 23.28 9.75 17.54
N PHE A 222 22.41 8.77 17.40
CA PHE A 222 21.53 8.37 18.48
C PHE A 222 22.41 7.59 19.47
N ALA A 223 23.15 8.28 20.29
CA ALA A 223 23.80 7.75 21.46
C ALA A 223 23.53 8.73 22.59
N GLU A 224 23.07 8.15 23.70
CA GLU A 224 23.13 8.67 25.05
C GLU A 224 22.13 9.76 25.44
N ASN A 225 21.01 9.32 25.98
CA ASN A 225 20.44 9.84 27.20
C ASN A 225 19.66 8.71 27.91
N GLU A 226 20.42 7.75 28.47
CA GLU A 226 20.05 7.04 29.69
C GLU A 226 20.91 7.60 30.79
N ALA A 227 20.34 8.47 31.63
CA ALA A 227 20.75 8.76 32.99
C ALA A 227 19.54 9.33 33.74
#